data_e910af251cf990e4943c9663bbcde322
#
_entry.id   e910af251cf990e4943c9663bbcde322
#
_cell.length_a   1.000
_cell.length_b   1.000
_cell.length_c   1.000
_cell.angle_alpha   90.00
_cell.angle_beta   90.00
_cell.angle_gamma   90.00
#
_symmetry.space_group_name_H-M   'P 1'
#
loop_
_entity.id
_entity.type
_entity.pdbx_description
1 polymer ?
#
loop_
_entity_poly.entity_id
_entity_poly.type
_entity_poly.pdbx_seq_one_letter_code
_entity_poly.pdbx_strand_id
1 'polypeptide(L)'
;MIKTLSMAAVLAFIAGGALADPVEGVWKTKPDDNGNFGYVEVKPCGAAFCGTLIKAFDSAGKEKPSENIGKQIIWDMVAYPDGLYDDGQIWSPDRDKTYDSDMQLSGKTLKVRGCIIGFCRDGGTWTRVN
;
A
#
# COMPACT_ATOMS: atom_id res chain seq x y z
N MET A 1 6.15 -51.69 21.27
CA MET A 1 6.06 -51.06 21.12
C MET A 1 5.85 -50.02 20.69
N ILE A 2 5.70 -49.41 20.49
CA ILE A 2 5.52 -48.56 20.12
C ILE A 2 5.45 -47.51 19.73
N LYS A 3 5.40 -47.04 19.47
CA LYS A 3 5.45 -46.18 19.08
C LYS A 3 5.23 -45.13 18.69
N THR A 4 5.23 -44.70 18.48
CA THR A 4 5.16 -43.85 18.11
C THR A 4 4.85 -42.84 17.70
N LEU A 5 4.88 -42.39 17.43
CA LEU A 5 4.73 -41.53 17.00
C LEU A 5 4.55 -40.45 16.66
N SER A 6 4.64 -40.07 16.39
CA SER A 6 4.54 -39.12 15.97
C SER A 6 4.21 -38.20 15.61
N MET A 7 4.33 -37.67 15.47
CA MET A 7 4.13 -36.83 15.09
C MET A 7 3.94 -35.84 14.65
N ALA A 8 4.02 -35.53 14.39
CA ALA A 8 3.91 -34.73 13.98
C ALA A 8 3.63 -33.77 13.55
N ALA A 9 3.79 -33.46 13.30
CA ALA A 9 3.64 -32.67 12.82
C ALA A 9 3.35 -31.65 12.66
N VAL A 10 3.51 -31.30 12.57
CA VAL A 10 3.30 -30.45 12.44
C VAL A 10 3.25 -29.56 11.83
N LEU A 11 3.39 -29.57 11.54
CA LEU A 11 3.47 -28.84 11.02
C LEU A 11 3.25 -27.85 10.71
N ALA A 12 3.52 -27.72 10.67
CA ALA A 12 3.37 -26.91 10.44
C ALA A 12 2.95 -26.03 10.10
N PHE A 13 2.82 -25.92 10.08
CA PHE A 13 2.35 -25.13 9.85
C PHE A 13 2.57 -24.17 9.48
N ILE A 14 2.95 -24.29 9.48
CA ILE A 14 3.30 -23.45 9.21
C ILE A 14 3.10 -22.70 8.46
N ALA A 15 3.33 -22.99 8.58
CA ALA A 15 3.11 -22.43 7.59
C ALA A 15 2.27 -21.49 7.31
N GLY A 16 1.56 -21.74 7.29
CA GLY A 16 0.56 -20.94 6.86
C GLY A 16 0.68 -19.50 7.08
N GLY A 17 1.23 -19.10 8.09
CA GLY A 17 1.33 -17.70 8.39
C GLY A 17 2.05 -16.83 7.36
N ALA A 18 2.57 -17.42 6.32
CA ALA A 18 3.36 -16.68 5.35
C ALA A 18 2.54 -15.87 4.34
N LEU A 19 1.21 -15.91 4.41
CA LEU A 19 0.39 -15.18 3.44
C LEU A 19 0.53 -13.69 3.63
N ALA A 20 0.82 -12.98 2.54
CA ALA A 20 0.87 -11.53 2.54
C ALA A 20 -0.54 -10.94 2.62
N ASP A 21 -0.66 -9.75 3.19
CA ASP A 21 -1.91 -9.00 3.16
C ASP A 21 -2.22 -8.59 1.71
N PRO A 22 -3.47 -8.63 1.29
CA PRO A 22 -3.83 -8.30 -0.10
C PRO A 22 -3.42 -6.89 -0.55
N VAL A 23 -3.17 -5.96 0.37
CA VAL A 23 -2.72 -4.62 -0.03
C VAL A 23 -1.24 -4.58 -0.38
N GLU A 24 -0.47 -5.59 0.03
CA GLU A 24 0.96 -5.61 -0.26
C GLU A 24 1.22 -5.77 -1.74
N GLY A 25 2.21 -5.05 -2.23
CA GLY A 25 2.60 -5.10 -3.62
C GLY A 25 2.86 -3.73 -4.18
N VAL A 26 2.88 -3.62 -5.50
CA VAL A 26 3.18 -2.38 -6.21
C VAL A 26 1.92 -1.84 -6.86
N TRP A 27 1.68 -0.57 -6.65
CA TRP A 27 0.49 0.13 -7.12
C TRP A 27 0.87 1.32 -7.98
N LYS A 28 0.17 1.46 -9.11
CA LYS A 28 0.30 2.62 -9.98
C LYS A 28 -0.64 3.71 -9.49
N THR A 29 -0.10 4.89 -9.21
CA THR A 29 -0.90 6.01 -8.73
C THR A 29 -1.77 6.60 -9.85
N LYS A 30 -2.82 7.32 -9.46
CA LYS A 30 -3.57 8.13 -10.40
C LYS A 30 -2.65 9.20 -10.97
N PRO A 31 -2.68 9.45 -12.30
CA PRO A 31 -1.90 10.54 -12.87
C PRO A 31 -2.30 11.89 -12.27
N ASP A 32 -1.31 12.74 -12.08
CA ASP A 32 -1.53 14.12 -11.63
C ASP A 32 -2.03 15.00 -12.79
N ASP A 33 -2.18 16.30 -12.54
CA ASP A 33 -2.69 17.24 -13.54
C ASP A 33 -1.81 17.34 -14.78
N ASN A 34 -0.54 16.95 -14.67
CA ASN A 34 0.41 16.93 -15.77
C ASN A 34 0.52 15.57 -16.43
N GLY A 35 -0.25 14.59 -15.96
CA GLY A 35 -0.22 13.23 -16.47
C GLY A 35 0.90 12.37 -15.87
N ASN A 36 1.68 12.88 -14.94
CA ASN A 36 2.75 12.15 -14.30
C ASN A 36 2.17 11.19 -13.26
N PHE A 37 2.79 10.03 -13.09
CA PHE A 37 2.38 9.07 -12.09
C PHE A 37 3.59 8.35 -11.51
N GLY A 38 3.34 7.51 -10.51
CA GLY A 38 4.41 6.76 -9.88
C GLY A 38 3.97 5.35 -9.50
N TYR A 39 4.93 4.55 -9.12
CA TYR A 39 4.72 3.26 -8.50
C TYR A 39 5.01 3.37 -7.01
N VAL A 40 4.08 2.89 -6.21
CA VAL A 40 4.21 2.86 -4.75
C VAL A 40 4.20 1.42 -4.30
N GLU A 41 5.22 1.04 -3.56
CA GLU A 41 5.30 -0.30 -2.98
C GLU A 41 4.76 -0.27 -1.56
N VAL A 42 3.72 -1.08 -1.31
CA VAL A 42 3.10 -1.19 0.01
C VAL A 42 3.61 -2.44 0.69
N LYS A 43 4.09 -2.28 1.92
CA LYS A 43 4.68 -3.34 2.74
C LYS A 43 4.26 -3.20 4.20
N PRO A 44 4.36 -4.28 4.97
CA PRO A 44 4.21 -4.17 6.42
C PRO A 44 5.25 -3.23 7.02
N CYS A 45 4.82 -2.49 8.02
CA CYS A 45 5.60 -1.46 8.69
C CYS A 45 5.23 -1.54 10.17
N GLY A 46 5.82 -2.51 10.88
CA GLY A 46 5.35 -2.86 12.20
C GLY A 46 3.98 -3.53 12.13
N ALA A 47 3.04 -3.06 12.92
CA ALA A 47 1.67 -3.59 12.95
C ALA A 47 0.78 -2.94 11.88
N ALA A 48 1.30 -2.02 11.09
CA ALA A 48 0.54 -1.29 10.08
C ALA A 48 1.21 -1.46 8.72
N PHE A 49 0.78 -0.68 7.72
CA PHE A 49 1.33 -0.70 6.38
C PHE A 49 1.88 0.66 6.00
N CYS A 50 2.96 0.64 5.22
CA CYS A 50 3.60 1.82 4.67
C CYS A 50 3.71 1.68 3.16
N GLY A 51 3.75 2.82 2.47
CA GLY A 51 3.95 2.86 1.03
C GLY A 51 5.12 3.76 0.67
N THR A 52 6.02 3.25 -0.16
CA THR A 52 7.23 3.95 -0.59
C THR A 52 7.19 4.17 -2.08
N LEU A 53 7.47 5.39 -2.53
CA LEU A 53 7.58 5.68 -3.94
C LEU A 53 8.85 5.02 -4.49
N ILE A 54 8.70 4.12 -5.45
CA ILE A 54 9.83 3.38 -6.00
C ILE A 54 10.19 3.76 -7.43
N LYS A 55 9.22 4.30 -8.19
CA LYS A 55 9.43 4.75 -9.57
C LYS A 55 8.53 5.92 -9.88
N ALA A 56 8.97 6.78 -10.79
CA ALA A 56 8.20 7.90 -11.31
C ALA A 56 8.18 7.86 -12.84
N PHE A 57 7.08 8.31 -13.43
CA PHE A 57 6.85 8.25 -14.88
C PHE A 57 6.26 9.58 -15.35
N ASP A 58 6.58 9.95 -16.58
CA ASP A 58 5.97 11.10 -17.23
C ASP A 58 4.61 10.73 -17.88
N SER A 59 3.96 11.68 -18.48
CA SER A 59 2.65 11.50 -19.11
C SER A 59 2.66 10.53 -20.30
N ALA A 60 3.82 10.28 -20.87
CA ALA A 60 3.98 9.31 -21.95
C ALA A 60 4.25 7.90 -21.41
N GLY A 61 4.30 7.73 -20.10
CA GLY A 61 4.60 6.44 -19.48
C GLY A 61 6.08 6.10 -19.45
N LYS A 62 6.93 7.08 -19.70
CA LYS A 62 8.38 6.88 -19.67
C LYS A 62 8.91 7.15 -18.27
N GLU A 63 9.70 6.25 -17.78
CA GLU A 63 10.32 6.41 -16.46
C GLU A 63 11.22 7.63 -16.41
N LYS A 64 11.12 8.38 -15.33
CA LYS A 64 11.92 9.59 -15.15
C LYS A 64 12.49 9.63 -13.75
N PRO A 65 13.62 10.34 -13.54
CA PRO A 65 14.16 10.51 -12.21
C PRO A 65 13.24 11.40 -11.37
N SER A 66 13.29 11.20 -10.06
CA SER A 66 12.58 12.04 -9.09
C SER A 66 13.35 12.03 -7.79
N GLU A 67 13.43 13.19 -7.16
CA GLU A 67 14.04 13.29 -5.83
C GLU A 67 13.21 12.57 -4.76
N ASN A 68 11.98 12.22 -5.08
CA ASN A 68 11.07 11.56 -4.14
C ASN A 68 11.17 10.04 -4.16
N ILE A 69 11.97 9.46 -5.05
CA ILE A 69 12.20 8.02 -5.06
C ILE A 69 12.82 7.59 -3.73
N GLY A 70 12.24 6.57 -3.12
CA GLY A 70 12.67 6.07 -1.82
C GLY A 70 11.98 6.72 -0.65
N LYS A 71 11.16 7.75 -0.87
CA LYS A 71 10.41 8.38 0.22
C LYS A 71 9.19 7.55 0.58
N GLN A 72 8.98 7.41 1.89
CA GLN A 72 7.76 6.83 2.41
C GLN A 72 6.66 7.89 2.32
N ILE A 73 5.65 7.64 1.51
CA ILE A 73 4.56 8.59 1.29
C ILE A 73 3.25 8.19 1.97
N ILE A 74 3.14 6.94 2.39
CA ILE A 74 2.02 6.43 3.18
C ILE A 74 2.60 5.75 4.41
N TRP A 75 1.98 5.96 5.58
CA TRP A 75 2.40 5.29 6.80
C TRP A 75 1.23 5.11 7.75
N ASP A 76 1.42 4.21 8.71
CA ASP A 76 0.48 3.91 9.80
C ASP A 76 -0.90 3.43 9.33
N MET A 77 -1.00 2.87 8.12
CA MET A 77 -2.28 2.33 7.64
C MET A 77 -2.60 1.02 8.33
N VAL A 78 -3.66 1.01 9.09
CA VAL A 78 -4.12 -0.15 9.84
C VAL A 78 -5.18 -0.89 9.03
N ALA A 79 -5.04 -2.21 8.94
CA ALA A 79 -6.01 -3.04 8.23
C ALA A 79 -7.25 -3.28 9.08
N TYR A 80 -8.41 -3.10 8.47
CA TYR A 80 -9.72 -3.37 9.04
C TYR A 80 -10.46 -4.35 8.14
N PRO A 81 -11.59 -4.90 8.59
CA PRO A 81 -12.39 -5.82 7.75
C PRO A 81 -12.81 -5.17 6.43
N ASP A 82 -13.10 -6.03 5.45
CA ASP A 82 -13.70 -5.66 4.16
C ASP A 82 -12.83 -4.76 3.29
N GLY A 83 -11.50 -4.88 3.42
CA GLY A 83 -10.56 -4.17 2.55
C GLY A 83 -10.35 -2.71 2.93
N LEU A 84 -10.81 -2.29 4.09
CA LEU A 84 -10.58 -0.93 4.58
C LEU A 84 -9.21 -0.86 5.26
N TYR A 85 -8.47 0.19 4.96
CA TYR A 85 -7.22 0.55 5.64
C TYR A 85 -7.37 2.00 6.11
N ASP A 86 -7.15 2.26 7.39
CA ASP A 86 -7.47 3.55 7.99
C ASP A 86 -6.44 3.93 9.07
N ASP A 87 -6.63 5.09 9.66
CA ASP A 87 -5.82 5.62 10.76
C ASP A 87 -4.38 5.95 10.33
N GLY A 88 -4.14 6.01 9.03
CA GLY A 88 -2.84 6.36 8.52
C GLY A 88 -2.76 7.78 8.00
N GLN A 89 -1.65 8.05 7.35
CA GLN A 89 -1.37 9.36 6.77
C GLN A 89 -0.74 9.20 5.40
N ILE A 90 -0.90 10.23 4.58
CA ILE A 90 -0.30 10.31 3.25
C ILE A 90 0.34 11.69 3.06
N TRP A 91 1.53 11.70 2.48
CA TRP A 91 2.19 12.92 2.03
C TRP A 91 2.00 13.10 0.54
N SER A 92 1.55 14.30 0.14
CA SER A 92 1.35 14.65 -1.27
C SER A 92 2.57 15.41 -1.77
N PRO A 93 3.31 14.87 -2.74
CA PRO A 93 4.44 15.59 -3.33
C PRO A 93 4.03 16.92 -3.98
N ASP A 94 2.86 16.94 -4.62
CA ASP A 94 2.39 18.12 -5.35
C ASP A 94 2.14 19.31 -4.45
N ARG A 95 1.70 19.05 -3.22
CA ARG A 95 1.31 20.10 -2.29
C ARG A 95 2.26 20.24 -1.13
N ASP A 96 3.19 19.30 -1.00
CA ASP A 96 4.08 19.20 0.15
C ASP A 96 3.30 19.28 1.46
N LYS A 97 2.24 18.47 1.54
CA LYS A 97 1.38 18.38 2.71
C LYS A 97 1.10 16.95 3.09
N THR A 98 0.93 16.75 4.38
CA THR A 98 0.53 15.47 4.96
C THR A 98 -0.94 15.54 5.35
N TYR A 99 -1.67 14.52 4.97
CA TYR A 99 -3.11 14.38 5.26
C TYR A 99 -3.33 13.10 6.03
N ASP A 100 -4.35 13.10 6.90
CA ASP A 100 -4.91 11.84 7.36
C ASP A 100 -5.43 11.10 6.14
N SER A 101 -5.33 9.79 6.15
CA SER A 101 -5.63 9.01 4.93
C SER A 101 -6.28 7.70 5.28
N ASP A 102 -7.15 7.26 4.38
CA ASP A 102 -7.66 5.91 4.37
C ASP A 102 -7.59 5.35 2.94
N MET A 103 -7.74 4.04 2.85
CA MET A 103 -7.71 3.35 1.58
C MET A 103 -8.78 2.26 1.57
N GLN A 104 -9.36 2.02 0.40
CA GLN A 104 -10.29 0.92 0.18
C GLN A 104 -9.76 0.03 -0.92
N LEU A 105 -9.47 -1.20 -0.56
CA LEU A 105 -9.03 -2.22 -1.50
C LEU A 105 -10.25 -2.91 -2.12
N SER A 106 -10.25 -3.03 -3.43
CA SER A 106 -11.29 -3.76 -4.16
C SER A 106 -10.64 -4.47 -5.35
N GLY A 107 -10.33 -5.74 -5.18
CA GLY A 107 -9.65 -6.51 -6.23
C GLY A 107 -8.30 -5.91 -6.60
N LYS A 108 -8.17 -5.44 -7.82
CA LYS A 108 -6.93 -4.86 -8.35
C LYS A 108 -6.88 -3.35 -8.27
N THR A 109 -7.81 -2.75 -7.54
CA THR A 109 -7.86 -1.31 -7.36
C THR A 109 -7.73 -0.94 -5.90
N LEU A 110 -7.13 0.21 -5.64
CA LEU A 110 -6.95 0.75 -4.31
C LEU A 110 -7.38 2.22 -4.37
N LYS A 111 -8.49 2.52 -3.73
CA LYS A 111 -8.99 3.88 -3.67
C LYS A 111 -8.35 4.57 -2.47
N VAL A 112 -7.63 5.65 -2.72
CA VAL A 112 -6.86 6.37 -1.70
C VAL A 112 -7.51 7.72 -1.45
N ARG A 113 -7.70 8.07 -0.17
CA ARG A 113 -8.26 9.37 0.20
C ARG A 113 -7.30 10.10 1.12
N GLY A 114 -7.31 11.43 1.01
CA GLY A 114 -6.66 12.31 1.97
C GLY A 114 -7.70 13.17 2.66
N CYS A 115 -7.56 13.34 3.97
CA CYS A 115 -8.57 14.00 4.80
C CYS A 115 -7.97 15.13 5.61
N ILE A 116 -8.70 16.26 5.70
CA ILE A 116 -8.38 17.39 6.57
C ILE A 116 -9.64 17.73 7.35
N ILE A 117 -9.54 17.68 8.67
CA ILE A 117 -10.61 18.11 9.59
C ILE A 117 -11.97 17.50 9.19
N GLY A 118 -11.99 16.18 9.01
CA GLY A 118 -13.22 15.45 8.70
C GLY A 118 -13.66 15.52 7.24
N PHE A 119 -13.02 16.30 6.40
CA PHE A 119 -13.31 16.32 4.97
C PHE A 119 -12.29 15.47 4.23
N CYS A 120 -12.77 14.44 3.53
CA CYS A 120 -11.92 13.56 2.75
C CYS A 120 -12.08 13.84 1.27
N ARG A 121 -10.97 13.90 0.55
CA ARG A 121 -10.94 14.04 -0.89
C ARG A 121 -10.45 12.75 -1.51
N ASP A 122 -11.05 12.42 -2.63
CA ASP A 122 -10.58 11.30 -3.44
C ASP A 122 -9.19 11.63 -3.99
N GLY A 123 -8.20 10.89 -3.51
CA GLY A 123 -6.82 10.97 -4.01
C GLY A 123 -6.60 10.14 -5.26
N GLY A 124 -7.67 9.54 -5.75
CA GLY A 124 -7.66 8.74 -6.96
C GLY A 124 -7.69 7.25 -6.68
N THR A 125 -7.95 6.52 -7.74
CA THR A 125 -7.92 5.06 -7.72
C THR A 125 -6.58 4.61 -8.28
N TRP A 126 -5.85 3.87 -7.48
CA TRP A 126 -4.59 3.27 -7.88
C TRP A 126 -4.85 1.87 -8.41
N THR A 127 -4.02 1.41 -9.31
CA THR A 127 -4.18 0.09 -9.92
C THR A 127 -2.98 -0.78 -9.61
N ARG A 128 -3.24 -2.08 -9.43
CA ARG A 128 -2.17 -3.01 -9.07
C ARG A 128 -1.24 -3.24 -10.26
N VAL A 129 0.05 -3.14 -10.00
CA VAL A 129 1.10 -3.49 -10.95
C VAL A 129 1.51 -4.94 -10.75
N ASN A 130 1.72 -5.32 -9.49
CA ASN A 130 1.97 -6.72 -9.15
C ASN A 130 1.75 -7.00 -7.66
#